data_1df65299b680ecabc5d8542a3001a21c
#
_entry.id   1df65299b680ecabc5d8542a3001a21c
#
_cell.length_a   1.000
_cell.length_b   1.000
_cell.length_c   1.000
_cell.angle_alpha   90.00
_cell.angle_beta   90.00
_cell.angle_gamma   90.00
#
_symmetry.space_group_name_H-M   'P 1'
#
loop_
_entity.id
_entity.type
_entity.pdbx_description
1 polymer ?
#
loop_
_entity_poly.entity_id
_entity_poly.type
_entity_poly.pdbx_seq_one_letter_code
_entity_poly.pdbx_strand_id
1 'polypeptide(L)'
;MTEPTTSCTAKFDTNCDSCLGDGQITFVRNDAEDLIPTFEGEAFPWKGGDLQTMRHFICRDAPSAPLAEPILLDLPDGDRLLAMCHLPNGQPRGCLISVHGLNGCMDAPHILWLVPAALTAGFALLRVNMRGAGSARALARKTYNAGAGADLIPFVDWAKRRFGALPLFMMGHSLGGTTALNMALDYPFVASQLAGIVTVGAPIDMAATAKKFHLPRNRLYVRYMLAGMKQIVATTPELEQRYIDAALRATNVYIVDDQVRAPLGGQGDATR
;
A
#
# COMPACT_ATOMS: atom_id res chain seq x y z
N MET A 1 43.90 -5.67 1.49
CA MET A 1 43.61 -5.16 2.84
C MET A 1 42.11 -4.86 2.85
N THR A 2 41.35 -5.72 3.46
CA THR A 2 39.89 -5.63 3.57
C THR A 2 39.58 -4.88 4.84
N GLU A 3 38.97 -3.72 4.73
CA GLU A 3 38.49 -2.95 5.90
C GLU A 3 37.24 -3.61 6.51
N PRO A 4 37.05 -3.47 7.84
CA PRO A 4 35.99 -4.19 8.55
C PRO A 4 34.63 -3.53 8.35
N THR A 5 33.64 -4.32 7.98
CA THR A 5 32.22 -3.95 7.98
C THR A 5 31.76 -3.66 9.40
N THR A 6 31.38 -2.41 9.66
CA THR A 6 30.79 -1.99 10.93
C THR A 6 29.32 -2.43 10.97
N SER A 7 29.02 -3.52 11.64
CA SER A 7 27.65 -3.93 11.91
C SER A 7 27.09 -3.12 13.09
N CYS A 8 26.05 -2.34 12.87
CA CYS A 8 25.29 -1.67 13.92
C CYS A 8 24.12 -2.56 14.31
N THR A 9 24.23 -3.27 15.43
CA THR A 9 23.14 -4.05 16.03
C THR A 9 22.32 -3.15 16.96
N ALA A 10 21.12 -2.76 16.54
CA ALA A 10 20.15 -2.14 17.43
C ALA A 10 19.37 -3.26 18.16
N LYS A 11 19.55 -3.36 19.49
CA LYS A 11 18.73 -4.21 20.35
C LYS A 11 17.44 -3.46 20.67
N PHE A 12 16.31 -3.98 20.24
CA PHE A 12 15.01 -3.57 20.76
C PHE A 12 14.69 -4.47 21.96
N ASP A 13 14.64 -3.87 23.15
CA ASP A 13 14.07 -4.52 24.34
C ASP A 13 12.53 -4.55 24.18
N THR A 14 12.01 -5.65 23.70
CA THR A 14 10.57 -5.94 23.78
C THR A 14 10.39 -7.05 24.80
N ASN A 15 9.87 -6.69 25.97
CA ASN A 15 9.41 -7.65 26.97
C ASN A 15 8.20 -8.44 26.46
N CYS A 16 8.45 -9.38 25.56
CA CYS A 16 7.52 -10.44 25.20
C CYS A 16 8.31 -11.70 24.83
N ASP A 17 8.63 -12.50 25.84
CA ASP A 17 9.51 -13.67 25.75
C ASP A 17 8.88 -14.91 25.11
N SER A 18 7.76 -14.86 24.40
CA SER A 18 7.08 -16.07 23.95
C SER A 18 6.76 -16.21 22.46
N CYS A 19 7.09 -15.24 21.59
CA CYS A 19 6.66 -15.30 20.19
C CYS A 19 7.72 -15.02 19.12
N LEU A 20 8.97 -14.79 19.45
CA LEU A 20 10.02 -14.53 18.46
C LEU A 20 11.08 -15.64 18.53
N GLY A 21 11.09 -16.51 17.53
CA GLY A 21 12.30 -17.31 17.24
C GLY A 21 13.47 -16.37 16.99
N ASP A 22 14.70 -16.83 17.23
CA ASP A 22 15.98 -16.08 17.17
C ASP A 22 16.32 -15.39 15.85
N GLY A 23 15.35 -14.74 15.24
CA GLY A 23 15.51 -13.92 14.04
C GLY A 23 16.18 -12.59 14.36
N GLN A 24 17.50 -12.53 14.36
CA GLN A 24 18.22 -11.27 14.35
C GLN A 24 17.88 -10.48 13.07
N ILE A 25 17.19 -9.34 13.22
CA ILE A 25 17.05 -8.38 12.13
C ILE A 25 18.40 -7.70 11.95
N THR A 26 19.16 -8.11 10.95
CA THR A 26 20.41 -7.46 10.59
C THR A 26 20.11 -6.37 9.57
N PHE A 27 20.28 -5.12 9.97
CA PHE A 27 20.30 -4.00 9.03
C PHE A 27 21.65 -4.00 8.30
N VAL A 28 21.68 -4.49 7.09
CA VAL A 28 22.84 -4.34 6.21
C VAL A 28 22.70 -2.97 5.55
N ARG A 29 23.48 -1.98 6.00
CA ARG A 29 23.72 -0.78 5.24
C ARG A 29 24.67 -1.18 4.12
N ASN A 30 24.14 -1.46 2.95
CA ASN A 30 24.96 -1.58 1.77
C ASN A 30 25.50 -0.18 1.43
N ASP A 31 26.82 -0.02 1.42
CA ASP A 31 27.51 1.17 0.92
C ASP A 31 27.39 1.30 -0.60
N ALA A 32 26.25 0.94 -1.13
CA ALA A 32 25.87 1.09 -2.54
C ALA A 32 25.40 2.54 -2.80
N GLU A 33 26.15 3.54 -2.33
CA GLU A 33 25.90 4.95 -2.68
C GLU A 33 25.83 5.11 -4.21
N ASP A 34 26.58 4.32 -4.94
CA ASP A 34 26.61 4.32 -6.41
C ASP A 34 25.33 3.74 -7.07
N LEU A 35 24.46 3.03 -6.34
CA LEU A 35 23.21 2.47 -6.85
C LEU A 35 22.01 3.39 -6.66
N ILE A 36 22.13 4.41 -5.84
CA ILE A 36 21.05 5.39 -5.61
C ILE A 36 21.27 6.55 -6.58
N PRO A 37 20.35 6.76 -7.55
CA PRO A 37 20.47 7.89 -8.45
C PRO A 37 20.55 9.21 -7.68
N THR A 38 21.44 10.09 -8.06
CA THR A 38 21.53 11.43 -7.50
C THR A 38 20.22 12.18 -7.75
N PHE A 39 19.64 12.76 -6.70
CA PHE A 39 18.47 13.61 -6.85
C PHE A 39 18.87 14.93 -7.51
N GLU A 40 18.47 15.12 -8.76
CA GLU A 40 18.79 16.32 -9.55
C GLU A 40 17.93 17.55 -9.19
N GLY A 41 17.06 17.41 -8.20
CA GLY A 41 16.13 18.45 -7.78
C GLY A 41 14.78 18.40 -8.50
N GLU A 42 13.94 19.35 -8.15
CA GLU A 42 12.58 19.44 -8.67
C GLU A 42 12.55 20.18 -10.03
N ALA A 43 12.00 19.54 -11.05
CA ALA A 43 11.86 20.14 -12.38
C ALA A 43 10.81 21.28 -12.38
N PHE A 44 11.11 22.40 -13.05
CA PHE A 44 10.15 23.46 -13.30
C PHE A 44 9.01 22.94 -14.22
N PRO A 45 7.72 23.29 -13.95
CA PRO A 45 7.21 24.19 -12.90
C PRO A 45 6.89 23.50 -11.56
N TRP A 46 7.15 22.21 -11.43
CA TRP A 46 6.72 21.37 -10.31
C TRP A 46 7.65 21.50 -9.10
N LYS A 47 7.86 22.71 -8.60
CA LYS A 47 8.69 22.98 -7.43
C LYS A 47 7.85 23.04 -6.15
N GLY A 48 8.36 22.40 -5.09
CA GLY A 48 7.71 22.34 -3.77
C GLY A 48 6.61 21.28 -3.66
N GLY A 49 6.35 20.84 -2.45
CA GLY A 49 5.49 19.69 -2.15
C GLY A 49 4.05 19.83 -2.67
N ASP A 50 3.48 21.03 -2.66
CA ASP A 50 2.11 21.24 -3.11
C ASP A 50 1.99 21.07 -4.64
N LEU A 51 2.91 21.65 -5.43
CA LEU A 51 2.90 21.47 -6.89
C LEU A 51 3.25 20.04 -7.30
N GLN A 52 4.17 19.39 -6.61
CA GLN A 52 4.46 17.97 -6.81
C GLN A 52 3.22 17.11 -6.57
N THR A 53 2.49 17.35 -5.49
CA THR A 53 1.26 16.63 -5.16
C THR A 53 0.16 16.89 -6.18
N MET A 54 0.03 18.12 -6.65
CA MET A 54 -1.02 18.51 -7.61
C MET A 54 -0.72 18.11 -9.06
N ARG A 55 0.52 17.75 -9.37
CA ARG A 55 0.97 17.46 -10.75
C ARG A 55 0.06 16.47 -11.47
N HIS A 56 -0.27 15.34 -10.85
CA HIS A 56 -1.08 14.30 -11.51
C HIS A 56 -2.54 14.71 -11.71
N PHE A 57 -3.07 15.63 -10.89
CA PHE A 57 -4.43 16.19 -11.08
C PHE A 57 -4.45 17.16 -12.27
N ILE A 58 -3.35 17.84 -12.52
CA ILE A 58 -3.21 18.83 -13.60
C ILE A 58 -2.87 18.13 -14.92
N CYS A 59 -1.85 17.28 -14.94
CA CYS A 59 -1.37 16.64 -16.16
C CYS A 59 -2.24 15.46 -16.61
N ARG A 60 -2.89 14.76 -15.68
CA ARG A 60 -3.75 13.58 -15.94
C ARG A 60 -3.13 12.52 -16.86
N ASP A 61 -1.81 12.53 -16.96
CA ASP A 61 -1.06 11.62 -17.83
C ASP A 61 -0.99 10.24 -17.12
N ALA A 62 -1.75 9.29 -17.60
CA ALA A 62 -1.56 7.89 -17.24
C ALA A 62 -1.37 7.09 -18.53
N PRO A 63 -0.37 6.24 -18.62
CA PRO A 63 -0.23 5.36 -19.77
C PRO A 63 -1.39 4.38 -19.80
N SER A 64 -1.81 3.97 -20.99
CA SER A 64 -2.67 2.80 -21.13
C SER A 64 -1.87 1.58 -20.69
N ALA A 65 -2.44 0.79 -19.78
CA ALA A 65 -1.82 -0.46 -19.38
C ALA A 65 -1.92 -1.48 -20.53
N PRO A 66 -0.84 -2.23 -20.84
CA PRO A 66 -0.92 -3.35 -21.77
C PRO A 66 -1.84 -4.44 -21.23
N LEU A 67 -2.12 -5.45 -22.04
CA LEU A 67 -2.92 -6.60 -21.63
C LEU A 67 -2.42 -7.20 -20.32
N ALA A 68 -3.36 -7.56 -19.45
CA ALA A 68 -3.10 -8.15 -18.16
C ALA A 68 -4.08 -9.28 -17.87
N GLU A 69 -3.64 -10.26 -17.12
CA GLU A 69 -4.47 -11.36 -16.61
C GLU A 69 -5.23 -10.87 -15.37
N PRO A 70 -6.58 -10.92 -15.34
CA PRO A 70 -7.33 -10.62 -14.13
C PRO A 70 -7.21 -11.78 -13.12
N ILE A 71 -6.95 -11.43 -11.87
CA ILE A 71 -6.80 -12.38 -10.76
C ILE A 71 -7.88 -12.08 -9.73
N LEU A 72 -8.74 -13.03 -9.49
CA LEU A 72 -9.75 -13.00 -8.43
C LEU A 72 -9.36 -13.96 -7.33
N LEU A 73 -9.38 -13.47 -6.09
CA LEU A 73 -9.03 -14.25 -4.90
C LEU A 73 -10.18 -14.17 -3.89
N ASP A 74 -10.69 -15.34 -3.50
CA ASP A 74 -11.74 -15.44 -2.50
C ASP A 74 -11.18 -15.25 -1.09
N LEU A 75 -11.92 -14.54 -0.25
CA LEU A 75 -11.62 -14.36 1.16
C LEU A 75 -12.55 -15.24 2.02
N PRO A 76 -12.11 -15.66 3.22
CA PRO A 76 -12.91 -16.53 4.09
C PRO A 76 -14.27 -15.95 4.50
N ASP A 77 -14.41 -14.63 4.47
CA ASP A 77 -15.66 -13.93 4.81
C ASP A 77 -16.63 -13.74 3.64
N GLY A 78 -16.29 -14.30 2.47
CA GLY A 78 -17.09 -14.25 1.26
C GLY A 78 -16.86 -13.03 0.37
N ASP A 79 -16.02 -12.08 0.79
CA ASP A 79 -15.53 -11.01 -0.07
C ASP A 79 -14.49 -11.55 -1.07
N ARG A 80 -14.23 -10.80 -2.15
CA ARG A 80 -13.21 -11.14 -3.14
C ARG A 80 -12.26 -9.99 -3.38
N LEU A 81 -11.00 -10.33 -3.62
CA LEU A 81 -9.96 -9.40 -4.03
C LEU A 81 -9.73 -9.48 -5.54
N LEU A 82 -9.36 -8.36 -6.14
CA LEU A 82 -9.07 -8.26 -7.56
C LEU A 82 -7.67 -7.69 -7.77
N ALA A 83 -6.91 -8.31 -8.66
CA ALA A 83 -5.65 -7.79 -9.16
C ALA A 83 -5.55 -7.98 -10.68
N MET A 84 -4.58 -7.29 -11.29
CA MET A 84 -4.20 -7.47 -12.69
C MET A 84 -2.72 -7.84 -12.76
N CYS A 85 -2.41 -8.99 -13.39
CA CYS A 85 -1.06 -9.48 -13.57
C CYS A 85 -0.55 -9.16 -14.97
N HIS A 86 0.57 -8.44 -15.05
CA HIS A 86 1.30 -8.15 -16.28
C HIS A 86 2.57 -9.00 -16.32
N LEU A 87 2.89 -9.54 -17.48
CA LEU A 87 4.10 -10.32 -17.71
C LEU A 87 5.05 -9.58 -18.65
N PRO A 88 6.37 -9.59 -18.38
CA PRO A 88 7.35 -9.06 -19.32
C PRO A 88 7.48 -9.96 -20.55
N ASN A 89 8.11 -9.46 -21.60
CA ASN A 89 8.52 -10.31 -22.72
C ASN A 89 9.59 -11.32 -22.25
N GLY A 90 9.29 -12.61 -22.34
CA GLY A 90 10.16 -13.67 -21.87
C GLY A 90 9.93 -14.07 -20.42
N GLN A 91 10.91 -14.79 -19.84
CA GLN A 91 10.82 -15.25 -18.45
C GLN A 91 11.01 -14.10 -17.46
N PRO A 92 10.10 -13.94 -16.49
CA PRO A 92 10.24 -12.90 -15.47
C PRO A 92 11.45 -13.18 -14.55
N ARG A 93 12.12 -12.11 -14.11
CA ARG A 93 13.22 -12.16 -13.12
C ARG A 93 12.70 -12.15 -11.69
N GLY A 94 11.44 -11.82 -11.48
CA GLY A 94 10.76 -11.71 -10.20
C GLY A 94 9.37 -11.14 -10.40
N CYS A 95 8.64 -10.93 -9.29
CA CYS A 95 7.33 -10.31 -9.31
C CYS A 95 7.28 -9.13 -8.33
N LEU A 96 6.76 -8.00 -8.79
CA LEU A 96 6.46 -6.82 -8.00
C LEU A 96 4.95 -6.76 -7.72
N ILE A 97 4.55 -6.77 -6.45
CA ILE A 97 3.17 -6.58 -6.00
C ILE A 97 3.01 -5.10 -5.67
N SER A 98 2.16 -4.37 -6.38
CA SER A 98 1.96 -2.94 -6.19
C SER A 98 0.63 -2.63 -5.51
N VAL A 99 0.69 -1.95 -4.35
CA VAL A 99 -0.44 -1.61 -3.49
C VAL A 99 -0.67 -0.10 -3.52
N HIS A 100 -1.90 0.32 -3.87
CA HIS A 100 -2.28 1.73 -3.98
C HIS A 100 -2.54 2.39 -2.62
N GLY A 101 -2.65 3.71 -2.60
CA GLY A 101 -2.94 4.50 -1.40
C GLY A 101 -4.44 4.72 -1.14
N LEU A 102 -4.73 5.59 -0.16
CA LEU A 102 -6.09 5.99 0.22
C LEU A 102 -6.84 6.58 -0.99
N ASN A 103 -8.10 6.17 -1.17
CA ASN A 103 -8.99 6.56 -2.28
C ASN A 103 -8.44 6.19 -3.67
N GLY A 104 -7.36 5.43 -3.74
CA GLY A 104 -6.78 4.93 -4.99
C GLY A 104 -7.38 3.58 -5.41
N CYS A 105 -6.84 3.07 -6.50
CA CYS A 105 -7.10 1.73 -6.99
C CYS A 105 -5.90 1.27 -7.84
N MET A 106 -5.94 0.04 -8.32
CA MET A 106 -4.90 -0.51 -9.19
C MET A 106 -4.74 0.26 -10.52
N ASP A 107 -5.71 1.09 -10.90
CA ASP A 107 -5.69 1.92 -12.11
C ASP A 107 -5.30 3.37 -11.84
N ALA A 108 -4.83 3.68 -10.62
CA ALA A 108 -4.32 5.01 -10.31
C ALA A 108 -3.09 5.34 -11.18
N PRO A 109 -2.94 6.59 -11.67
CA PRO A 109 -1.88 6.98 -12.61
C PRO A 109 -0.47 6.54 -12.19
N HIS A 110 -0.11 6.74 -10.91
CA HIS A 110 1.19 6.34 -10.38
C HIS A 110 1.42 4.82 -10.36
N ILE A 111 0.34 4.03 -10.25
CA ILE A 111 0.41 2.56 -10.37
C ILE A 111 0.55 2.16 -11.84
N LEU A 112 -0.17 2.82 -12.74
CA LEU A 112 -0.08 2.54 -14.19
C LEU A 112 1.32 2.87 -14.74
N TRP A 113 1.97 3.91 -14.25
CA TRP A 113 3.36 4.25 -14.62
C TRP A 113 4.38 3.19 -14.21
N LEU A 114 4.09 2.35 -13.21
CA LEU A 114 4.95 1.22 -12.85
C LEU A 114 4.93 0.10 -13.90
N VAL A 115 3.85 -0.02 -14.68
CA VAL A 115 3.71 -1.14 -15.64
C VAL A 115 4.86 -1.16 -16.64
N PRO A 116 5.08 -0.11 -17.48
CA PRO A 116 6.19 -0.13 -18.43
C PRO A 116 7.54 -0.26 -17.74
N ALA A 117 7.74 0.38 -16.59
CA ALA A 117 9.00 0.32 -15.85
C ALA A 117 9.32 -1.10 -15.37
N ALA A 118 8.35 -1.78 -14.74
CA ALA A 118 8.52 -3.15 -14.26
C ALA A 118 8.78 -4.13 -15.42
N LEU A 119 7.98 -4.04 -16.49
CA LEU A 119 8.11 -4.93 -17.64
C LEU A 119 9.45 -4.75 -18.37
N THR A 120 9.90 -3.50 -18.55
CA THR A 120 11.21 -3.19 -19.13
C THR A 120 12.36 -3.72 -18.26
N ALA A 121 12.21 -3.67 -16.93
CA ALA A 121 13.18 -4.25 -16.00
C ALA A 121 13.11 -5.79 -15.92
N GLY A 122 12.19 -6.43 -16.66
CA GLY A 122 12.01 -7.87 -16.68
C GLY A 122 11.24 -8.44 -15.49
N PHE A 123 10.48 -7.62 -14.76
CA PHE A 123 9.64 -8.10 -13.66
C PHE A 123 8.19 -8.28 -14.11
N ALA A 124 7.54 -9.34 -13.60
CA ALA A 124 6.09 -9.39 -13.59
C ALA A 124 5.56 -8.33 -12.62
N LEU A 125 4.41 -7.71 -12.93
CA LEU A 125 3.77 -6.73 -12.07
C LEU A 125 2.35 -7.18 -11.73
N LEU A 126 2.07 -7.35 -10.43
CA LEU A 126 0.75 -7.59 -9.90
C LEU A 126 0.21 -6.27 -9.30
N ARG A 127 -0.69 -5.60 -10.03
CA ARG A 127 -1.39 -4.41 -9.53
C ARG A 127 -2.60 -4.85 -8.74
N VAL A 128 -2.66 -4.57 -7.45
CA VAL A 128 -3.74 -5.06 -6.59
C VAL A 128 -4.72 -3.94 -6.24
N ASN A 129 -6.00 -4.27 -6.17
CA ASN A 129 -6.97 -3.47 -5.45
C ASN A 129 -7.04 -3.95 -4.00
N MET A 130 -6.82 -3.03 -3.06
CA MET A 130 -7.21 -3.28 -1.68
C MET A 130 -8.71 -3.54 -1.61
N ARG A 131 -9.18 -4.23 -0.58
CA ARG A 131 -10.56 -4.70 -0.41
C ARG A 131 -11.58 -3.63 -0.79
N GLY A 132 -12.37 -3.90 -1.81
CA GLY A 132 -13.43 -3.00 -2.28
C GLY A 132 -12.95 -1.68 -2.89
N ALA A 133 -11.70 -1.57 -3.33
CA ALA A 133 -11.23 -0.40 -4.05
C ALA A 133 -11.52 -0.48 -5.55
N GLY A 134 -11.77 0.66 -6.19
CA GLY A 134 -11.92 0.79 -7.63
C GLY A 134 -12.93 -0.20 -8.22
N SER A 135 -12.52 -0.91 -9.27
CA SER A 135 -13.34 -1.93 -9.95
C SER A 135 -13.68 -3.16 -9.07
N ALA A 136 -13.02 -3.33 -7.92
CA ALA A 136 -13.35 -4.37 -6.96
C ALA A 136 -14.46 -3.96 -5.98
N ARG A 137 -15.09 -2.78 -6.12
CA ARG A 137 -16.10 -2.30 -5.16
C ARG A 137 -17.26 -3.27 -4.97
N ALA A 138 -17.80 -3.80 -6.06
CA ALA A 138 -18.93 -4.74 -6.02
C ALA A 138 -18.56 -6.14 -5.49
N LEU A 139 -17.27 -6.41 -5.29
CA LEU A 139 -16.76 -7.71 -4.86
C LEU A 139 -16.59 -7.82 -3.34
N ALA A 140 -16.82 -6.74 -2.60
CA ALA A 140 -16.56 -6.70 -1.17
C ALA A 140 -17.60 -5.86 -0.42
N ARG A 141 -18.05 -6.38 0.71
CA ARG A 141 -18.96 -5.72 1.67
C ARG A 141 -18.22 -4.88 2.69
N LYS A 142 -16.90 -5.06 2.79
CA LYS A 142 -16.01 -4.28 3.65
C LYS A 142 -15.15 -3.32 2.84
N THR A 143 -14.48 -2.41 3.55
CA THR A 143 -13.50 -1.47 2.98
C THR A 143 -12.13 -1.69 3.62
N TYR A 144 -11.08 -1.32 2.91
CA TYR A 144 -9.70 -1.36 3.40
C TYR A 144 -9.39 -0.22 4.38
N ASN A 145 -8.44 -0.46 5.27
CA ASN A 145 -7.83 0.53 6.17
C ASN A 145 -6.33 0.22 6.35
N ALA A 146 -5.61 0.99 7.16
CA ALA A 146 -4.18 0.78 7.41
C ALA A 146 -3.87 -0.58 8.04
N GLY A 147 -4.78 -1.11 8.88
CA GLY A 147 -4.65 -2.40 9.55
C GLY A 147 -5.08 -3.61 8.70
N ALA A 148 -5.48 -3.42 7.44
CA ALA A 148 -5.93 -4.50 6.57
C ALA A 148 -4.77 -5.32 5.96
N GLY A 149 -3.67 -5.51 6.70
CA GLY A 149 -2.49 -6.26 6.25
C GLY A 149 -2.80 -7.70 5.85
N ALA A 150 -3.73 -8.36 6.55
CA ALA A 150 -4.18 -9.71 6.22
C ALA A 150 -4.70 -9.84 4.77
N ASP A 151 -5.32 -8.80 4.22
CA ASP A 151 -5.85 -8.80 2.86
C ASP A 151 -4.75 -8.84 1.78
N LEU A 152 -3.50 -8.57 2.13
CA LEU A 152 -2.37 -8.67 1.21
C LEU A 152 -1.81 -10.10 1.12
N ILE A 153 -2.08 -10.96 2.10
CA ILE A 153 -1.58 -12.35 2.16
C ILE A 153 -2.01 -13.16 0.94
N PRO A 154 -3.28 -13.17 0.51
CA PRO A 154 -3.70 -13.94 -0.67
C PRO A 154 -2.95 -13.56 -1.95
N PHE A 155 -2.52 -12.30 -2.10
CA PHE A 155 -1.73 -11.87 -3.25
C PHE A 155 -0.30 -12.40 -3.19
N VAL A 156 0.32 -12.43 -1.99
CA VAL A 156 1.64 -13.03 -1.80
C VAL A 156 1.59 -14.52 -2.09
N ASP A 157 0.60 -15.22 -1.56
CA ASP A 157 0.41 -16.66 -1.77
C ASP A 157 0.17 -16.99 -3.25
N TRP A 158 -0.65 -16.20 -3.93
CA TRP A 158 -0.89 -16.36 -5.36
C TRP A 158 0.40 -16.15 -6.15
N ALA A 159 1.14 -15.07 -5.87
CA ALA A 159 2.39 -14.79 -6.54
C ALA A 159 3.43 -15.88 -6.30
N LYS A 160 3.50 -16.42 -5.07
CA LYS A 160 4.38 -17.54 -4.73
C LYS A 160 4.05 -18.79 -5.51
N ARG A 161 2.78 -19.15 -5.62
CA ARG A 161 2.34 -20.30 -6.44
C ARG A 161 2.62 -20.09 -7.93
N ARG A 162 2.41 -18.85 -8.42
CA ARG A 162 2.56 -18.53 -9.86
C ARG A 162 3.99 -18.44 -10.32
N PHE A 163 4.89 -17.91 -9.48
CA PHE A 163 6.27 -17.60 -9.84
C PHE A 163 7.31 -18.48 -9.14
N GLY A 164 6.90 -19.34 -8.20
CA GLY A 164 7.76 -20.33 -7.57
C GLY A 164 8.91 -19.72 -6.76
N ALA A 165 10.14 -20.04 -7.13
CA ALA A 165 11.37 -19.61 -6.46
C ALA A 165 11.82 -18.18 -6.85
N LEU A 166 11.15 -17.52 -7.78
CA LEU A 166 11.52 -16.15 -8.17
C LEU A 166 11.32 -15.18 -7.01
N PRO A 167 12.17 -14.14 -6.89
CA PRO A 167 12.05 -13.14 -5.84
C PRO A 167 10.74 -12.35 -6.00
N LEU A 168 10.03 -12.21 -4.88
CA LEU A 168 8.81 -11.41 -4.78
C LEU A 168 9.12 -10.13 -4.04
N PHE A 169 8.65 -9.02 -4.57
CA PHE A 169 8.75 -7.70 -3.95
C PHE A 169 7.38 -7.11 -3.75
N MET A 170 7.21 -6.30 -2.71
CA MET A 170 5.99 -5.52 -2.51
C MET A 170 6.32 -4.03 -2.50
N MET A 171 5.53 -3.23 -3.22
CA MET A 171 5.66 -1.78 -3.25
C MET A 171 4.33 -1.15 -2.85
N GLY A 172 4.32 -0.46 -1.71
CA GLY A 172 3.14 0.21 -1.20
C GLY A 172 3.24 1.74 -1.29
N HIS A 173 2.18 2.38 -1.79
CA HIS A 173 2.10 3.84 -1.88
C HIS A 173 1.21 4.39 -0.78
N SER A 174 1.66 5.42 -0.05
CA SER A 174 0.89 6.08 0.99
C SER A 174 0.29 5.06 1.97
N LEU A 175 -1.04 5.03 2.16
CA LEU A 175 -1.73 4.05 3.00
C LEU A 175 -1.40 2.60 2.64
N GLY A 176 -1.23 2.28 1.35
CA GLY A 176 -0.83 0.94 0.92
C GLY A 176 0.56 0.55 1.41
N GLY A 177 1.45 1.53 1.58
CA GLY A 177 2.75 1.31 2.22
C GLY A 177 2.62 1.00 3.71
N THR A 178 1.78 1.74 4.43
CA THR A 178 1.46 1.45 5.84
C THR A 178 0.84 0.06 6.00
N THR A 179 -0.11 -0.30 5.14
CA THR A 179 -0.72 -1.63 5.14
C THR A 179 0.30 -2.75 4.89
N ALA A 180 1.24 -2.53 3.96
CA ALA A 180 2.31 -3.50 3.68
C ALA A 180 3.28 -3.67 4.87
N LEU A 181 3.61 -2.57 5.57
CA LEU A 181 4.43 -2.64 6.78
C LEU A 181 3.69 -3.34 7.93
N ASN A 182 2.41 -3.04 8.13
CA ASN A 182 1.60 -3.73 9.14
C ASN A 182 1.47 -5.22 8.82
N MET A 183 1.27 -5.59 7.54
CA MET A 183 1.33 -7.00 7.13
C MET A 183 2.66 -7.65 7.53
N ALA A 184 3.77 -6.97 7.32
CA ALA A 184 5.08 -7.53 7.64
C ALA A 184 5.30 -7.71 9.15
N LEU A 185 4.77 -6.81 9.97
CA LEU A 185 4.84 -6.89 11.43
C LEU A 185 3.91 -7.96 11.99
N ASP A 186 2.66 -7.99 11.53
CA ASP A 186 1.64 -8.90 12.05
C ASP A 186 1.79 -10.34 11.53
N TYR A 187 2.40 -10.49 10.34
CA TYR A 187 2.56 -11.78 9.65
C TYR A 187 4.02 -11.99 9.19
N PRO A 188 4.99 -12.12 10.11
CA PRO A 188 6.42 -12.21 9.76
C PRO A 188 6.75 -13.40 8.87
N PHE A 189 6.01 -14.51 8.98
CA PHE A 189 6.16 -15.65 8.09
C PHE A 189 5.81 -15.31 6.63
N VAL A 190 4.77 -14.49 6.41
CA VAL A 190 4.42 -14.02 5.05
C VAL A 190 5.48 -13.03 4.55
N ALA A 191 5.92 -12.12 5.42
CA ALA A 191 6.97 -11.16 5.09
C ALA A 191 8.28 -11.84 4.68
N SER A 192 8.65 -12.95 5.33
CA SER A 192 9.87 -13.72 4.98
C SER A 192 9.83 -14.35 3.58
N GLN A 193 8.66 -14.42 2.94
CA GLN A 193 8.53 -14.89 1.56
C GLN A 193 8.82 -13.78 0.53
N LEU A 194 8.90 -12.53 0.98
CA LEU A 194 9.23 -11.38 0.14
C LEU A 194 10.74 -11.13 0.18
N ALA A 195 11.34 -10.88 -0.96
CA ALA A 195 12.73 -10.45 -1.07
C ALA A 195 12.92 -8.99 -0.59
N GLY A 196 11.85 -8.21 -0.55
CA GLY A 196 11.86 -6.86 0.00
C GLY A 196 10.52 -6.15 -0.08
N ILE A 197 10.37 -5.13 0.77
CA ILE A 197 9.22 -4.22 0.79
C ILE A 197 9.74 -2.80 0.60
N VAL A 198 9.14 -2.07 -0.35
CA VAL A 198 9.41 -0.67 -0.62
C VAL A 198 8.15 0.14 -0.32
N THR A 199 8.30 1.24 0.39
CA THR A 199 7.18 2.15 0.66
C THR A 199 7.46 3.55 0.13
N VAL A 200 6.45 4.15 -0.50
CA VAL A 200 6.53 5.51 -1.06
C VAL A 200 5.53 6.40 -0.36
N GLY A 201 6.02 7.35 0.44
CA GLY A 201 5.20 8.31 1.17
C GLY A 201 4.25 7.67 2.19
N ALA A 202 4.62 6.52 2.78
CA ALA A 202 3.81 5.82 3.76
C ALA A 202 3.79 6.58 5.10
N PRO A 203 2.61 6.88 5.66
CA PRO A 203 2.49 7.43 7.00
C PRO A 203 2.78 6.35 8.04
N ILE A 204 3.97 6.39 8.64
CA ILE A 204 4.39 5.44 9.69
C ILE A 204 3.71 5.80 11.02
N ASP A 205 3.66 7.08 11.36
CA ASP A 205 2.91 7.60 12.51
C ASP A 205 1.55 8.16 12.03
N MET A 206 0.52 7.33 12.12
CA MET A 206 -0.84 7.69 11.71
C MET A 206 -1.42 8.80 12.60
N ALA A 207 -1.10 8.83 13.90
CA ALA A 207 -1.59 9.85 14.82
C ALA A 207 -0.97 11.22 14.52
N ALA A 208 0.34 11.28 14.28
CA ALA A 208 1.00 12.50 13.86
C ALA A 208 0.50 12.98 12.48
N THR A 209 0.25 12.05 11.57
CA THR A 209 -0.32 12.34 10.25
C THR A 209 -1.73 12.94 10.37
N ALA A 210 -2.60 12.35 11.18
CA ALA A 210 -3.94 12.87 11.45
C ALA A 210 -3.90 14.28 12.05
N LYS A 211 -2.99 14.55 13.01
CA LYS A 211 -2.79 15.90 13.57
C LYS A 211 -2.39 16.92 12.48
N LYS A 212 -1.48 16.53 11.56
CA LYS A 212 -1.06 17.41 10.46
C LYS A 212 -2.19 17.70 9.46
N PHE A 213 -3.09 16.76 9.26
CA PHE A 213 -4.28 17.00 8.42
C PHE A 213 -5.18 18.12 8.94
N HIS A 214 -5.20 18.38 10.25
CA HIS A 214 -5.99 19.49 10.84
C HIS A 214 -5.38 20.88 10.64
N LEU A 215 -4.15 20.99 10.11
CA LEU A 215 -3.54 22.29 9.82
C LEU A 215 -4.31 23.00 8.70
N PRO A 216 -4.54 24.32 8.83
CA PRO A 216 -5.33 25.10 7.86
C PRO A 216 -4.86 24.96 6.42
N ARG A 217 -3.53 24.87 6.18
CA ARG A 217 -2.94 24.67 4.85
C ARG A 217 -3.39 23.38 4.15
N ASN A 218 -3.78 22.36 4.93
CA ASN A 218 -4.13 21.04 4.41
C ASN A 218 -5.63 20.87 4.14
N ARG A 219 -6.47 21.89 4.40
CA ARG A 219 -7.94 21.80 4.29
C ARG A 219 -8.44 21.29 2.93
N LEU A 220 -7.80 21.70 1.83
CA LEU A 220 -8.18 21.25 0.50
C LEU A 220 -7.88 19.76 0.29
N TYR A 221 -6.70 19.30 0.71
CA TYR A 221 -6.33 17.89 0.64
C TYR A 221 -7.26 17.02 1.50
N VAL A 222 -7.54 17.47 2.73
CA VAL A 222 -8.45 16.75 3.64
C VAL A 222 -9.86 16.67 3.07
N ARG A 223 -10.38 17.78 2.52
CA ARG A 223 -11.70 17.81 1.87
C ARG A 223 -11.78 16.81 0.71
N TYR A 224 -10.73 16.75 -0.11
CA TYR A 224 -10.66 15.80 -1.21
C TYR A 224 -10.63 14.35 -0.71
N MET A 225 -9.75 14.04 0.27
CA MET A 225 -9.65 12.69 0.84
C MET A 225 -10.95 12.27 1.51
N LEU A 226 -11.56 13.15 2.30
CA LEU A 226 -12.83 12.89 2.98
C LEU A 226 -13.97 12.62 1.99
N ALA A 227 -14.05 13.38 0.89
CA ALA A 227 -15.04 13.14 -0.15
C ALA A 227 -14.91 11.74 -0.77
N GLY A 228 -13.68 11.32 -1.08
CA GLY A 228 -13.42 9.97 -1.60
C GLY A 228 -13.77 8.87 -0.60
N MET A 229 -13.43 9.04 0.68
CA MET A 229 -13.80 8.08 1.73
C MET A 229 -15.31 7.94 1.88
N LYS A 230 -16.05 9.07 1.90
CA LYS A 230 -17.52 9.09 1.93
C LYS A 230 -18.12 8.37 0.74
N GLN A 231 -17.58 8.60 -0.45
CA GLN A 231 -18.02 7.92 -1.67
C GLN A 231 -17.80 6.41 -1.59
N ILE A 232 -16.63 5.96 -1.12
CA ILE A 232 -16.33 4.54 -0.93
C ILE A 232 -17.35 3.91 0.01
N VAL A 233 -17.62 4.54 1.17
CA VAL A 233 -18.60 4.03 2.14
C VAL A 233 -20.00 4.01 1.55
N ALA A 234 -20.43 5.09 0.89
CA ALA A 234 -21.77 5.19 0.30
C ALA A 234 -22.03 4.18 -0.84
N THR A 235 -20.97 3.69 -1.49
CA THR A 235 -21.07 2.71 -2.56
C THR A 235 -20.75 1.27 -2.13
N THR A 236 -20.52 1.05 -0.82
CA THR A 236 -20.26 -0.29 -0.27
C THR A 236 -21.54 -1.12 -0.28
N PRO A 237 -21.55 -2.30 -0.95
CA PRO A 237 -22.72 -3.16 -0.97
C PRO A 237 -23.14 -3.62 0.43
N GLU A 238 -24.43 -3.71 0.67
CA GLU A 238 -25.03 -4.28 1.90
C GLU A 238 -24.54 -3.62 3.20
N LEU A 239 -23.97 -2.41 3.14
CA LEU A 239 -23.48 -1.71 4.31
C LEU A 239 -24.67 -1.20 5.14
N GLU A 240 -24.62 -1.43 6.46
CA GLU A 240 -25.64 -0.93 7.38
C GLU A 240 -25.74 0.60 7.32
N GLN A 241 -26.96 1.13 7.30
CA GLN A 241 -27.24 2.55 7.18
C GLN A 241 -26.52 3.42 8.22
N ARG A 242 -26.33 2.87 9.45
CA ARG A 242 -25.61 3.60 10.51
C ARG A 242 -24.18 4.00 10.12
N TYR A 243 -23.45 3.15 9.36
CA TYR A 243 -22.08 3.45 8.88
C TYR A 243 -22.10 4.48 7.77
N ILE A 244 -23.08 4.42 6.87
CA ILE A 244 -23.27 5.43 5.80
C ILE A 244 -23.53 6.79 6.46
N ASP A 245 -24.45 6.84 7.42
CA ASP A 245 -24.79 8.07 8.13
C ASP A 245 -23.61 8.63 8.94
N ALA A 246 -22.82 7.76 9.60
CA ALA A 246 -21.62 8.17 10.30
C ALA A 246 -20.59 8.77 9.35
N ALA A 247 -20.33 8.12 8.20
CA ALA A 247 -19.42 8.64 7.19
C ALA A 247 -19.90 10.00 6.64
N LEU A 248 -21.19 10.13 6.30
CA LEU A 248 -21.73 11.38 5.76
C LEU A 248 -21.64 12.55 6.75
N ARG A 249 -21.83 12.30 8.04
CA ARG A 249 -21.67 13.30 9.11
C ARG A 249 -20.22 13.61 9.44
N ALA A 250 -19.27 12.75 9.08
CA ALA A 250 -17.86 12.94 9.42
C ALA A 250 -17.31 14.25 8.84
N THR A 251 -16.55 14.96 9.66
CA THR A 251 -15.93 16.26 9.31
C THR A 251 -14.42 16.13 9.04
N ASN A 252 -13.83 14.98 9.34
CA ASN A 252 -12.43 14.68 9.07
C ASN A 252 -12.21 13.18 8.80
N VAL A 253 -11.03 12.84 8.31
CA VAL A 253 -10.67 11.47 7.91
C VAL A 253 -10.63 10.51 9.09
N TYR A 254 -10.19 10.97 10.26
CA TYR A 254 -10.11 10.15 11.47
C TYR A 254 -11.50 9.63 11.89
N ILE A 255 -12.53 10.49 11.85
CA ILE A 255 -13.91 10.09 12.21
C ILE A 255 -14.42 8.96 11.30
N VAL A 256 -14.10 9.00 10.00
CA VAL A 256 -14.50 7.92 9.08
C VAL A 256 -13.75 6.63 9.40
N ASP A 257 -12.46 6.72 9.70
CA ASP A 257 -11.67 5.55 10.07
C ASP A 257 -12.18 4.96 11.40
N ASP A 258 -12.38 5.77 12.42
CA ASP A 258 -12.79 5.36 13.76
C ASP A 258 -14.21 4.78 13.81
N GLN A 259 -15.19 5.46 13.19
CA GLN A 259 -16.60 5.10 13.32
C GLN A 259 -17.10 4.14 12.24
N VAL A 260 -16.33 3.94 11.16
CA VAL A 260 -16.76 3.11 10.02
C VAL A 260 -15.73 2.05 9.67
N ARG A 261 -14.52 2.45 9.30
CA ARG A 261 -13.58 1.51 8.65
C ARG A 261 -12.91 0.55 9.64
N ALA A 262 -12.53 1.03 10.82
CA ALA A 262 -11.95 0.17 11.85
C ALA A 262 -12.97 -0.83 12.40
N PRO A 263 -14.21 -0.44 12.76
CA PRO A 263 -15.25 -1.41 13.15
C PRO A 263 -15.58 -2.43 12.06
N LEU A 264 -15.66 -2.02 10.79
CA LEU A 264 -15.89 -2.95 9.68
C LEU A 264 -14.71 -3.91 9.44
N GLY A 265 -13.50 -3.50 9.77
CA GLY A 265 -12.30 -4.31 9.74
C GLY A 265 -12.13 -5.25 10.95
N GLY A 266 -13.02 -5.16 11.94
CA GLY A 266 -12.93 -5.95 13.17
C GLY A 266 -11.88 -5.43 14.17
N GLN A 267 -11.42 -4.19 14.02
CA GLN A 267 -10.35 -3.59 14.83
C GLN A 267 -10.86 -2.77 16.03
N GLY A 268 -12.18 -2.66 16.19
CA GLY A 268 -12.83 -1.91 17.26
C GLY A 268 -12.83 -0.39 16.98
N ASP A 269 -11.68 0.27 17.06
CA ASP A 269 -11.51 1.70 16.80
C ASP A 269 -10.21 1.99 16.00
N ALA A 270 -9.98 3.25 15.63
CA ALA A 270 -8.82 3.66 14.84
C ALA A 270 -7.52 3.87 15.66
N THR A 271 -7.51 3.52 16.93
CA THR A 271 -6.35 3.73 17.81
C THR A 271 -5.43 2.51 17.92
N ARG A 272 -5.81 1.41 17.27
CA ARG A 272 -5.01 0.18 17.18
C ARG A 272 -4.24 0.07 15.90
#